data_f741fafeafc710df9e23129cff9d8246
#
_entry.id   f741fafeafc710df9e23129cff9d8246
#
_cell.length_a   1.000
_cell.length_b   1.000
_cell.length_c   1.000
_cell.angle_alpha   90.00
_cell.angle_beta   90.00
_cell.angle_gamma   90.00
#
_symmetry.space_group_name_H-M   'P 1'
#
loop_
_entity.id
_entity.type
_entity.pdbx_description
1 polymer ?
#
loop_
_entity_poly.entity_id
_entity_poly.type
_entity_poly.pdbx_seq_one_letter_code
_entity_poly.pdbx_strand_id
1 'polypeptide(L)'
;MRKKKRFYKVFQYIALLCALIIIIFPVYWIIVSSFKVKEDILSYPPKIFPSQFTLSNYITAFQDYNVLLYLKNSLIVTCATVILTIIIAALAAYAMCFLKMKGARILNNLLYILHVLPTITMMVPLMTIYRMMGIQNTYLSLILTYTAAVSGAPIALILITGYFQAIPQELFESANIDGAGTFKCFYKILLPLGAPGMVCTAIYVFVQTWQEFMFAVNLITLPEKYTLPVGLQSFVGMRSTDWGGMMATCTMIAIPAIILFTMVQNYFVDNLAGSVKE
;
A
#
# COMPACT_ATOMS: atom_id res chain seq x y z
N MET A 1 -17.33 -39.88 20.22
CA MET A 1 -16.73 -39.06 19.15
C MET A 1 -17.33 -37.64 19.04
N ARG A 2 -18.64 -37.43 19.13
CA ARG A 2 -19.30 -36.07 19.01
C ARG A 2 -18.85 -35.07 20.09
N LYS A 3 -18.67 -35.48 21.38
CA LYS A 3 -18.21 -34.59 22.46
C LYS A 3 -16.79 -34.07 22.27
N LYS A 4 -15.85 -34.90 21.81
CA LYS A 4 -14.47 -34.48 21.47
C LYS A 4 -14.46 -33.45 20.33
N LYS A 5 -15.25 -33.67 19.25
CA LYS A 5 -15.35 -32.71 18.16
C LYS A 5 -15.93 -31.35 18.59
N ARG A 6 -16.88 -31.34 19.54
CA ARG A 6 -17.45 -30.10 20.09
C ARG A 6 -16.43 -29.36 20.97
N PHE A 7 -15.66 -30.07 21.76
CA PHE A 7 -14.60 -29.50 22.58
C PHE A 7 -13.50 -28.84 21.72
N TYR A 8 -13.03 -29.52 20.64
CA TYR A 8 -12.06 -28.95 19.72
C TYR A 8 -12.60 -27.69 19.02
N LYS A 9 -13.87 -27.67 18.62
CA LYS A 9 -14.49 -26.46 18.03
C LYS A 9 -14.51 -25.30 19.02
N VAL A 10 -14.92 -25.54 20.26
CA VAL A 10 -14.94 -24.49 21.30
C VAL A 10 -13.53 -23.95 21.55
N PHE A 11 -12.54 -24.83 21.66
CA PHE A 11 -11.14 -24.42 21.80
C PHE A 11 -10.65 -23.59 20.61
N GLN A 12 -10.99 -24.00 19.38
CA GLN A 12 -10.65 -23.22 18.17
C GLN A 12 -11.28 -21.84 18.19
N TYR A 13 -12.57 -21.71 18.58
CA TYR A 13 -13.22 -20.39 18.68
C TYR A 13 -12.60 -19.50 19.75
N ILE A 14 -12.23 -20.07 20.90
CA ILE A 14 -11.54 -19.31 21.96
C ILE A 14 -10.17 -18.86 21.46
N ALA A 15 -9.40 -19.72 20.83
CA ALA A 15 -8.09 -19.37 20.27
C ALA A 15 -8.19 -18.28 19.21
N LEU A 16 -9.18 -18.38 18.31
CA LEU A 16 -9.47 -17.34 17.30
C LEU A 16 -9.86 -16.02 17.96
N LEU A 17 -10.71 -16.05 18.98
CA LEU A 17 -11.12 -14.83 19.70
C LEU A 17 -9.94 -14.17 20.41
N CYS A 18 -9.09 -14.94 21.09
CA CYS A 18 -7.87 -14.42 21.71
C CYS A 18 -6.93 -13.79 20.69
N ALA A 19 -6.69 -14.47 19.56
CA ALA A 19 -5.88 -13.93 18.47
C ALA A 19 -6.46 -12.63 17.91
N LEU A 20 -7.78 -12.58 17.71
CA LEU A 20 -8.48 -11.39 17.21
C LEU A 20 -8.33 -10.20 18.18
N ILE A 21 -8.47 -10.43 19.49
CA ILE A 21 -8.31 -9.38 20.51
C ILE A 21 -6.87 -8.84 20.48
N ILE A 22 -5.85 -9.73 20.41
CA ILE A 22 -4.45 -9.32 20.36
C ILE A 22 -4.15 -8.47 19.12
N ILE A 23 -4.71 -8.83 17.95
CA ILE A 23 -4.49 -8.11 16.69
C ILE A 23 -5.22 -6.77 16.67
N ILE A 24 -6.45 -6.71 17.20
CA ILE A 24 -7.28 -5.49 17.18
C ILE A 24 -6.85 -4.51 18.26
N PHE A 25 -6.31 -4.97 19.40
CA PHE A 25 -6.00 -4.13 20.56
C PHE A 25 -5.10 -2.92 20.21
N PRO A 26 -3.97 -3.05 19.45
CA PRO A 26 -3.16 -1.88 19.09
C PRO A 26 -3.94 -0.84 18.27
N VAL A 27 -4.75 -1.28 17.32
CA VAL A 27 -5.58 -0.40 16.49
C VAL A 27 -6.66 0.29 17.34
N TYR A 28 -7.34 -0.46 18.20
CA TYR A 28 -8.27 0.07 19.18
C TYR A 28 -7.60 1.13 20.06
N TRP A 29 -6.39 0.86 20.56
CA TRP A 29 -5.67 1.78 21.42
C TRP A 29 -5.33 3.10 20.72
N ILE A 30 -4.89 3.06 19.46
CA ILE A 30 -4.62 4.25 18.65
C ILE A 30 -5.91 5.07 18.48
N ILE A 31 -6.99 4.42 18.03
CA ILE A 31 -8.27 5.10 17.77
C ILE A 31 -8.83 5.70 19.07
N VAL A 32 -8.88 4.95 20.15
CA VAL A 32 -9.43 5.44 21.41
C VAL A 32 -8.58 6.54 22.01
N SER A 33 -7.23 6.42 21.92
CA SER A 33 -6.31 7.44 22.42
C SER A 33 -6.38 8.74 21.64
N SER A 34 -6.78 8.70 20.36
CA SER A 34 -7.00 9.92 19.56
C SER A 34 -8.14 10.81 20.09
N PHE A 35 -9.04 10.22 20.88
CA PHE A 35 -10.16 10.93 21.50
C PHE A 35 -10.00 11.20 23.01
N LYS A 36 -8.84 10.86 23.60
CA LYS A 36 -8.55 11.11 25.00
C LYS A 36 -7.99 12.51 25.23
N VAL A 37 -8.25 13.08 26.39
CA VAL A 37 -7.52 14.24 26.88
C VAL A 37 -6.10 13.84 27.27
N LYS A 38 -5.17 14.81 27.28
CA LYS A 38 -3.75 14.57 27.55
C LYS A 38 -3.46 13.84 28.86
N GLU A 39 -4.22 14.16 29.89
CA GLU A 39 -4.14 13.56 31.23
C GLU A 39 -4.46 12.06 31.22
N ASP A 40 -5.42 11.64 30.37
CA ASP A 40 -5.79 10.25 30.22
C ASP A 40 -4.76 9.44 29.43
N ILE A 41 -4.15 10.06 28.41
CA ILE A 41 -3.10 9.42 27.60
C ILE A 41 -1.87 9.08 28.45
N LEU A 42 -1.50 10.00 29.37
CA LEU A 42 -0.33 9.87 30.21
C LEU A 42 -0.64 9.27 31.60
N SER A 43 -1.87 8.85 31.85
CA SER A 43 -2.29 8.31 33.14
C SER A 43 -1.66 6.95 33.46
N TYR A 44 -1.38 6.74 34.76
CA TYR A 44 -0.98 5.45 35.29
C TYR A 44 -1.90 5.06 36.46
N PRO A 45 -2.58 3.93 36.42
CA PRO A 45 -2.63 2.94 35.34
C PRO A 45 -3.30 3.48 34.07
N PRO A 46 -2.96 2.91 32.89
CA PRO A 46 -3.51 3.36 31.61
C PRO A 46 -5.03 3.19 31.56
N LYS A 47 -5.73 4.26 31.19
CA LYS A 47 -7.20 4.21 31.03
C LYS A 47 -7.57 3.55 29.72
N ILE A 48 -8.39 2.50 29.78
CA ILE A 48 -8.86 1.79 28.57
C ILE A 48 -9.83 2.66 27.76
N PHE A 49 -10.73 3.40 28.46
CA PHE A 49 -11.68 4.33 27.84
C PHE A 49 -11.35 5.78 28.21
N PRO A 50 -11.70 6.77 27.35
CA PRO A 50 -11.55 8.18 27.70
C PRO A 50 -12.46 8.54 28.88
N SER A 51 -11.93 9.30 29.86
CA SER A 51 -12.77 9.90 30.92
C SER A 51 -13.64 11.03 30.38
N GLN A 52 -13.10 11.74 29.37
CA GLN A 52 -13.79 12.77 28.62
C GLN A 52 -13.43 12.60 27.14
N PHE A 53 -14.46 12.51 26.29
CA PHE A 53 -14.30 12.44 24.85
C PHE A 53 -13.97 13.84 24.29
N THR A 54 -12.87 13.94 23.51
CA THR A 54 -12.47 15.20 22.89
C THR A 54 -12.07 15.04 21.44
N LEU A 55 -12.30 16.06 20.64
CA LEU A 55 -11.79 16.20 19.27
C LEU A 55 -10.59 17.17 19.19
N SER A 56 -10.13 17.70 20.33
CA SER A 56 -9.03 18.67 20.36
C SER A 56 -7.77 18.16 19.68
N ASN A 57 -7.46 16.86 19.82
CA ASN A 57 -6.28 16.25 19.20
C ASN A 57 -6.31 16.34 17.67
N TYR A 58 -7.48 16.20 17.05
CA TYR A 58 -7.66 16.38 15.61
C TYR A 58 -7.55 17.84 15.20
N ILE A 59 -8.14 18.75 15.99
CA ILE A 59 -8.06 20.20 15.74
C ILE A 59 -6.60 20.66 15.79
N THR A 60 -5.87 20.28 16.83
CA THR A 60 -4.44 20.56 16.97
C THR A 60 -3.62 19.99 15.81
N ALA A 61 -3.88 18.71 15.42
CA ALA A 61 -3.21 18.08 14.29
C ALA A 61 -3.39 18.86 12.99
N PHE A 62 -4.60 19.40 12.75
CA PHE A 62 -4.89 20.18 11.54
C PHE A 62 -4.32 21.60 11.59
N GLN A 63 -4.40 22.27 12.73
CA GLN A 63 -4.03 23.69 12.86
C GLN A 63 -2.53 23.89 13.11
N ASP A 64 -1.92 23.06 13.96
CA ASP A 64 -0.56 23.28 14.43
C ASP A 64 0.48 22.43 13.68
N TYR A 65 0.08 21.27 13.11
CA TYR A 65 1.00 20.30 12.50
C TYR A 65 0.82 20.10 11.00
N ASN A 66 -0.01 20.91 10.33
CA ASN A 66 -0.21 20.86 8.87
C ASN A 66 -0.60 19.49 8.31
N VAL A 67 -1.29 18.64 9.10
CA VAL A 67 -1.61 17.26 8.72
C VAL A 67 -2.40 17.17 7.43
N LEU A 68 -3.29 18.14 7.13
CA LEU A 68 -4.02 18.18 5.85
C LEU A 68 -3.10 18.37 4.65
N LEU A 69 -2.03 19.16 4.80
CA LEU A 69 -1.03 19.31 3.74
C LEU A 69 -0.29 17.99 3.50
N TYR A 70 0.13 17.32 4.57
CA TYR A 70 0.84 16.04 4.49
C TYR A 70 -0.06 14.93 3.90
N LEU A 71 -1.34 14.93 4.26
CA LEU A 71 -2.35 14.04 3.67
C LEU A 71 -2.48 14.24 2.16
N LYS A 72 -2.62 15.50 1.72
CA LYS A 72 -2.65 15.89 0.31
C LYS A 72 -1.38 15.42 -0.42
N ASN A 73 -0.21 15.66 0.16
CA ASN A 73 1.08 15.26 -0.43
C ASN A 73 1.16 13.75 -0.60
N SER A 74 0.80 12.99 0.45
CA SER A 74 0.75 11.53 0.39
C SER A 74 -0.21 11.03 -0.69
N LEU A 75 -1.40 11.61 -0.81
CA LEU A 75 -2.36 11.24 -1.87
C LEU A 75 -1.78 11.50 -3.27
N ILE A 76 -1.18 12.67 -3.50
CA ILE A 76 -0.56 13.01 -4.79
C ILE A 76 0.52 12.00 -5.15
N VAL A 77 1.47 11.76 -4.24
CA VAL A 77 2.59 10.86 -4.48
C VAL A 77 2.09 9.43 -4.69
N THR A 78 1.22 8.94 -3.82
CA THR A 78 0.73 7.56 -3.88
C THR A 78 -0.12 7.32 -5.14
N CYS A 79 -1.08 8.19 -5.45
CA CYS A 79 -1.90 8.02 -6.64
C CYS A 79 -1.08 8.10 -7.94
N ALA A 80 -0.13 9.05 -8.04
CA ALA A 80 0.75 9.14 -9.19
C ALA A 80 1.64 7.89 -9.34
N THR A 81 2.18 7.38 -8.24
CA THR A 81 2.96 6.12 -8.22
C THR A 81 2.13 4.94 -8.69
N VAL A 82 0.92 4.76 -8.13
CA VAL A 82 0.01 3.66 -8.51
C VAL A 82 -0.30 3.70 -10.00
N ILE A 83 -0.72 4.85 -10.52
CA ILE A 83 -1.08 5.02 -11.94
C ILE A 83 0.12 4.68 -12.83
N LEU A 84 1.29 5.26 -12.54
CA LEU A 84 2.50 5.05 -13.34
C LEU A 84 2.95 3.58 -13.29
N THR A 85 2.94 2.98 -12.11
CA THR A 85 3.32 1.58 -11.91
C THR A 85 2.40 0.62 -12.67
N ILE A 86 1.07 0.80 -12.57
CA ILE A 86 0.12 -0.08 -13.25
C ILE A 86 0.23 0.06 -14.77
N ILE A 87 0.39 1.27 -15.30
CA ILE A 87 0.59 1.47 -16.74
C ILE A 87 1.84 0.73 -17.22
N ILE A 88 2.99 0.95 -16.55
CA ILE A 88 4.26 0.32 -16.94
C ILE A 88 4.16 -1.21 -16.83
N ALA A 89 3.63 -1.72 -15.72
CA ALA A 89 3.55 -3.15 -15.46
C ALA A 89 2.55 -3.85 -16.41
N ALA A 90 1.41 -3.22 -16.73
CA ALA A 90 0.43 -3.80 -17.66
C ALA A 90 0.98 -3.87 -19.09
N LEU A 91 1.65 -2.81 -19.56
CA LEU A 91 2.29 -2.81 -20.88
C LEU A 91 3.42 -3.85 -20.98
N ALA A 92 4.26 -3.93 -19.95
CA ALA A 92 5.35 -4.90 -19.89
C ALA A 92 4.82 -6.34 -19.81
N ALA A 93 3.83 -6.62 -18.97
CA ALA A 93 3.18 -7.94 -18.86
C ALA A 93 2.53 -8.34 -20.19
N TYR A 94 1.87 -7.41 -20.87
CA TYR A 94 1.31 -7.63 -22.20
C TYR A 94 2.39 -8.07 -23.21
N ALA A 95 3.51 -7.34 -23.26
CA ALA A 95 4.62 -7.67 -24.14
C ALA A 95 5.21 -9.06 -23.84
N MET A 96 5.33 -9.39 -22.56
CA MET A 96 5.88 -10.68 -22.12
C MET A 96 4.96 -11.85 -22.39
N CYS A 97 3.65 -11.71 -22.17
CA CYS A 97 2.68 -12.82 -22.27
C CYS A 97 2.18 -13.03 -23.69
N PHE A 98 1.91 -11.98 -24.46
CA PHE A 98 1.16 -12.06 -25.70
C PHE A 98 1.97 -11.69 -26.96
N LEU A 99 3.02 -10.84 -26.83
CA LEU A 99 3.83 -10.44 -28.00
C LEU A 99 5.08 -11.30 -28.23
N LYS A 100 5.19 -12.44 -27.54
CA LYS A 100 6.33 -13.39 -27.67
C LYS A 100 7.69 -12.65 -27.55
N MET A 101 7.81 -11.71 -26.61
CA MET A 101 9.00 -10.89 -26.42
C MET A 101 10.24 -11.78 -26.19
N LYS A 102 11.27 -11.61 -27.02
CA LYS A 102 12.56 -12.27 -26.82
C LYS A 102 13.19 -11.79 -25.50
N GLY A 103 13.62 -12.73 -24.64
CA GLY A 103 14.23 -12.38 -23.34
C GLY A 103 13.22 -12.19 -22.19
N ALA A 104 11.92 -12.40 -22.38
CA ALA A 104 10.91 -12.31 -21.32
C ALA A 104 11.27 -13.12 -20.08
N ARG A 105 11.81 -14.35 -20.24
CA ARG A 105 12.26 -15.20 -19.13
C ARG A 105 13.44 -14.58 -18.37
N ILE A 106 14.40 -13.98 -19.07
CA ILE A 106 15.56 -13.32 -18.44
C ILE A 106 15.08 -12.11 -17.65
N LEU A 107 14.21 -11.28 -18.23
CA LEU A 107 13.63 -10.12 -17.56
C LEU A 107 12.88 -10.54 -16.29
N ASN A 108 12.03 -11.57 -16.38
CA ASN A 108 11.28 -12.06 -15.23
C ASN A 108 12.21 -12.55 -14.10
N ASN A 109 13.24 -13.32 -14.43
CA ASN A 109 14.23 -13.76 -13.44
C ASN A 109 14.99 -12.58 -12.81
N LEU A 110 15.35 -11.58 -13.62
CA LEU A 110 16.00 -10.37 -13.12
C LEU A 110 15.10 -9.59 -12.13
N LEU A 111 13.82 -9.48 -12.42
CA LEU A 111 12.85 -8.83 -11.53
C LEU A 111 12.73 -9.54 -10.17
N TYR A 112 12.73 -10.88 -10.16
CA TYR A 112 12.76 -11.63 -8.90
C TYR A 112 14.04 -11.35 -8.11
N ILE A 113 15.19 -11.32 -8.78
CA ILE A 113 16.48 -11.00 -8.12
C ILE A 113 16.44 -9.58 -7.56
N LEU A 114 15.98 -8.61 -8.33
CA LEU A 114 15.87 -7.21 -7.88
C LEU A 114 14.92 -7.06 -6.70
N HIS A 115 13.84 -7.84 -6.66
CA HIS A 115 12.90 -7.80 -5.54
C HIS A 115 13.47 -8.32 -4.21
N VAL A 116 14.43 -9.25 -4.27
CA VAL A 116 15.10 -9.81 -3.08
C VAL A 116 16.18 -8.88 -2.53
N LEU A 117 16.70 -7.94 -3.35
CA LEU A 117 17.72 -7.01 -2.88
C LEU A 117 17.14 -6.05 -1.83
N PRO A 118 17.88 -5.79 -0.73
CA PRO A 118 17.44 -4.82 0.26
C PRO A 118 17.37 -3.42 -0.37
N THR A 119 16.16 -2.89 -0.53
CA THR A 119 15.93 -1.59 -1.19
C THR A 119 16.63 -0.45 -0.47
N ILE A 120 16.84 -0.55 0.83
CA ILE A 120 17.56 0.44 1.65
C ILE A 120 18.99 0.70 1.14
N THR A 121 19.64 -0.30 0.54
CA THR A 121 21.00 -0.16 0.00
C THR A 121 21.05 0.78 -1.19
N MET A 122 19.93 0.99 -1.89
CA MET A 122 19.81 1.91 -3.01
C MET A 122 19.61 3.38 -2.58
N MET A 123 19.38 3.64 -1.30
CA MET A 123 19.05 4.98 -0.79
C MET A 123 20.14 6.00 -1.14
N VAL A 124 21.40 5.74 -0.75
CA VAL A 124 22.51 6.68 -0.97
C VAL A 124 22.79 6.92 -2.46
N PRO A 125 22.89 5.88 -3.33
CA PRO A 125 22.99 6.08 -4.77
C PRO A 125 21.86 6.92 -5.35
N LEU A 126 20.61 6.64 -5.00
CA LEU A 126 19.45 7.38 -5.50
C LEU A 126 19.46 8.85 -5.05
N MET A 127 19.77 9.12 -3.80
CA MET A 127 19.92 10.51 -3.30
C MET A 127 20.97 11.27 -4.12
N THR A 128 22.10 10.64 -4.41
CA THR A 128 23.18 11.26 -5.21
C THR A 128 22.72 11.55 -6.63
N ILE A 129 22.07 10.59 -7.29
CA ILE A 129 21.54 10.76 -8.65
C ILE A 129 20.51 11.89 -8.68
N TYR A 130 19.54 11.90 -7.74
CA TYR A 130 18.48 12.91 -7.71
C TYR A 130 19.01 14.31 -7.38
N ARG A 131 20.08 14.40 -6.59
CA ARG A 131 20.79 15.67 -6.36
C ARG A 131 21.42 16.16 -7.65
N MET A 132 22.12 15.29 -8.39
CA MET A 132 22.74 15.63 -9.68
C MET A 132 21.71 16.03 -10.73
N MET A 133 20.54 15.38 -10.73
CA MET A 133 19.42 15.71 -11.62
C MET A 133 18.62 16.96 -11.19
N GLY A 134 18.89 17.52 -10.03
CA GLY A 134 18.15 18.67 -9.49
C GLY A 134 16.70 18.37 -9.07
N ILE A 135 16.33 17.10 -8.90
CA ILE A 135 14.98 16.69 -8.53
C ILE A 135 14.84 16.26 -7.05
N GLN A 136 15.90 16.36 -6.25
CA GLN A 136 15.80 16.16 -4.80
C GLN A 136 14.81 17.17 -4.21
N ASN A 137 14.12 16.83 -3.11
CA ASN A 137 13.07 17.64 -2.51
C ASN A 137 11.85 17.89 -3.45
N THR A 138 11.55 16.97 -4.35
CA THR A 138 10.35 17.03 -5.20
C THR A 138 9.54 15.75 -5.09
N TYR A 139 8.23 15.82 -5.35
CA TYR A 139 7.39 14.61 -5.41
C TYR A 139 7.86 13.65 -6.52
N LEU A 140 8.49 14.18 -7.57
CA LEU A 140 9.02 13.37 -8.65
C LEU A 140 10.08 12.37 -8.17
N SER A 141 10.98 12.79 -7.25
CA SER A 141 11.97 11.87 -6.68
C SER A 141 11.32 10.71 -5.93
N LEU A 142 10.23 10.97 -5.18
CA LEU A 142 9.47 9.92 -4.49
C LEU A 142 8.74 9.01 -5.47
N ILE A 143 8.00 9.59 -6.44
CA ILE A 143 7.24 8.84 -7.43
C ILE A 143 8.16 7.90 -8.23
N LEU A 144 9.31 8.38 -8.70
CA LEU A 144 10.27 7.56 -9.42
C LEU A 144 10.85 6.45 -8.54
N THR A 145 11.23 6.76 -7.32
CA THR A 145 11.76 5.76 -6.36
C THR A 145 10.74 4.67 -6.08
N TYR A 146 9.51 5.05 -5.80
CA TYR A 146 8.46 4.09 -5.45
C TYR A 146 8.03 3.26 -6.67
N THR A 147 7.97 3.87 -7.84
CA THR A 147 7.66 3.14 -9.07
C THR A 147 8.77 2.14 -9.42
N ALA A 148 10.04 2.53 -9.30
CA ALA A 148 11.15 1.70 -9.78
C ALA A 148 11.63 0.64 -8.77
N ALA A 149 11.70 0.99 -7.47
CA ALA A 149 12.45 0.20 -6.51
C ALA A 149 11.64 -0.33 -5.32
N VAL A 150 10.81 0.50 -4.68
CA VAL A 150 10.26 0.16 -3.33
C VAL A 150 9.02 -0.71 -3.40
N SER A 151 7.99 -0.26 -4.10
CA SER A 151 6.68 -0.92 -4.12
C SER A 151 6.16 -1.18 -5.52
N GLY A 152 6.97 -0.83 -6.52
CA GLY A 152 6.47 -0.53 -7.83
C GLY A 152 6.63 -1.64 -8.87
N ALA A 153 7.26 -1.29 -9.99
CA ALA A 153 7.21 -2.07 -11.22
C ALA A 153 7.64 -3.54 -11.08
N PRO A 154 8.67 -3.92 -10.30
CA PRO A 154 9.06 -5.33 -10.23
C PRO A 154 7.94 -6.25 -9.71
N ILE A 155 7.36 -5.94 -8.55
CA ILE A 155 6.32 -6.78 -7.96
C ILE A 155 4.99 -6.65 -8.72
N ALA A 156 4.66 -5.43 -9.19
CA ALA A 156 3.47 -5.19 -9.98
C ALA A 156 3.51 -5.99 -11.29
N LEU A 157 4.68 -6.04 -11.96
CA LEU A 157 4.85 -6.81 -13.17
C LEU A 157 4.72 -8.31 -12.92
N ILE A 158 5.30 -8.83 -11.83
CA ILE A 158 5.15 -10.23 -11.44
C ILE A 158 3.67 -10.58 -11.23
N LEU A 159 2.94 -9.75 -10.46
CA LEU A 159 1.52 -9.99 -10.17
C LEU A 159 0.68 -9.91 -11.43
N ILE A 160 0.78 -8.84 -12.22
CA ILE A 160 -0.01 -8.65 -13.45
C ILE A 160 0.31 -9.74 -14.48
N THR A 161 1.59 -10.14 -14.62
CA THR A 161 1.98 -11.24 -15.51
C THR A 161 1.29 -12.54 -15.11
N GLY A 162 1.22 -12.85 -13.80
CA GLY A 162 0.50 -14.03 -13.31
C GLY A 162 -0.99 -14.02 -13.69
N TYR A 163 -1.67 -12.88 -13.57
CA TYR A 163 -3.06 -12.74 -14.01
C TYR A 163 -3.22 -12.84 -15.51
N PHE A 164 -2.33 -12.23 -16.28
CA PHE A 164 -2.41 -12.26 -17.75
C PHE A 164 -2.13 -13.65 -18.32
N GLN A 165 -1.27 -14.45 -17.69
CA GLN A 165 -1.02 -15.84 -18.07
C GLN A 165 -2.23 -16.77 -17.89
N ALA A 166 -3.18 -16.40 -17.01
CA ALA A 166 -4.41 -17.14 -16.84
C ALA A 166 -5.46 -16.86 -17.95
N ILE A 167 -5.24 -15.83 -18.79
CA ILE A 167 -6.12 -15.49 -19.91
C ILE A 167 -5.79 -16.38 -21.11
N PRO A 168 -6.76 -17.13 -21.68
CA PRO A 168 -6.52 -17.98 -22.83
C PRO A 168 -5.96 -17.22 -24.04
N GLN A 169 -4.88 -17.73 -24.63
CA GLN A 169 -4.25 -17.10 -25.81
C GLN A 169 -5.16 -17.12 -27.05
N GLU A 170 -6.07 -18.07 -27.14
CA GLU A 170 -7.03 -18.20 -28.23
C GLU A 170 -7.90 -16.95 -28.41
N LEU A 171 -8.22 -16.24 -27.31
CA LEU A 171 -8.96 -14.97 -27.37
C LEU A 171 -8.16 -13.89 -28.09
N PHE A 172 -6.86 -13.90 -27.92
CA PHE A 172 -5.96 -12.94 -28.55
C PHE A 172 -5.71 -13.30 -30.04
N GLU A 173 -5.58 -14.59 -30.34
CA GLU A 173 -5.36 -15.09 -31.70
C GLU A 173 -6.62 -14.88 -32.56
N SER A 174 -7.81 -15.16 -32.04
CA SER A 174 -9.08 -14.90 -32.75
C SER A 174 -9.28 -13.43 -33.06
N ALA A 175 -8.99 -12.54 -32.11
CA ALA A 175 -9.06 -11.10 -32.34
C ALA A 175 -8.08 -10.60 -33.42
N ASN A 176 -6.89 -11.20 -33.50
CA ASN A 176 -5.92 -10.86 -34.56
C ASN A 176 -6.43 -11.35 -35.95
N ILE A 177 -7.09 -12.52 -36.02
CA ILE A 177 -7.72 -13.00 -37.24
C ILE A 177 -8.84 -12.04 -37.69
N ASP A 178 -9.60 -11.49 -36.74
CA ASP A 178 -10.64 -10.48 -36.98
C ASP A 178 -10.08 -9.08 -37.31
N GLY A 179 -8.75 -8.94 -37.51
CA GLY A 179 -8.09 -7.71 -37.89
C GLY A 179 -7.91 -6.71 -36.74
N ALA A 180 -8.00 -7.14 -35.51
CA ALA A 180 -7.67 -6.28 -34.37
C ALA A 180 -6.14 -6.13 -34.27
N GLY A 181 -5.65 -4.92 -34.44
CA GLY A 181 -4.22 -4.63 -34.20
C GLY A 181 -3.83 -4.78 -32.72
N THR A 182 -2.55 -4.96 -32.48
CA THR A 182 -1.95 -5.19 -31.15
C THR A 182 -2.48 -4.26 -30.05
N PHE A 183 -2.56 -2.95 -30.32
CA PHE A 183 -3.04 -1.99 -29.34
C PHE A 183 -4.55 -2.15 -29.06
N LYS A 184 -5.35 -2.50 -30.07
CA LYS A 184 -6.79 -2.75 -29.91
C LYS A 184 -7.04 -3.99 -29.04
N CYS A 185 -6.24 -5.06 -29.24
CA CYS A 185 -6.29 -6.25 -28.38
C CYS A 185 -5.93 -5.91 -26.93
N PHE A 186 -4.92 -5.09 -26.70
CA PHE A 186 -4.55 -4.65 -25.36
C PHE A 186 -5.69 -3.94 -24.63
N TYR A 187 -6.21 -2.84 -25.19
CA TYR A 187 -7.19 -2.04 -24.43
C TYR A 187 -8.62 -2.55 -24.47
N LYS A 188 -9.04 -3.31 -25.52
CA LYS A 188 -10.42 -3.82 -25.62
C LYS A 188 -10.61 -5.23 -25.06
N ILE A 189 -9.57 -6.03 -25.01
CA ILE A 189 -9.67 -7.42 -24.58
C ILE A 189 -8.90 -7.64 -23.29
N LEU A 190 -7.61 -7.34 -23.30
CA LEU A 190 -6.72 -7.71 -22.20
C LEU A 190 -6.96 -6.85 -20.94
N LEU A 191 -7.09 -5.53 -21.10
CA LEU A 191 -7.34 -4.64 -19.94
C LEU A 191 -8.65 -4.98 -19.23
N PRO A 192 -9.80 -5.16 -19.89
CA PRO A 192 -11.03 -5.55 -19.21
C PRO A 192 -10.94 -6.93 -18.53
N LEU A 193 -10.38 -7.93 -19.19
CA LEU A 193 -10.22 -9.28 -18.62
C LEU A 193 -9.21 -9.31 -17.47
N GLY A 194 -8.14 -8.55 -17.57
CA GLY A 194 -7.11 -8.43 -16.54
C GLY A 194 -7.42 -7.42 -15.43
N ALA A 195 -8.54 -6.67 -15.52
CA ALA A 195 -8.89 -5.63 -14.56
C ALA A 195 -8.89 -6.09 -13.11
N PRO A 196 -9.42 -7.26 -12.73
CA PRO A 196 -9.36 -7.73 -11.35
C PRO A 196 -7.92 -7.83 -10.82
N GLY A 197 -7.00 -8.39 -11.62
CA GLY A 197 -5.59 -8.50 -11.25
C GLY A 197 -4.89 -7.15 -11.14
N MET A 198 -5.20 -6.23 -12.05
CA MET A 198 -4.67 -4.87 -11.99
C MET A 198 -5.18 -4.10 -10.77
N VAL A 199 -6.45 -4.25 -10.40
CA VAL A 199 -7.02 -3.64 -9.19
C VAL A 199 -6.35 -4.18 -7.93
N CYS A 200 -6.20 -5.50 -7.81
CA CYS A 200 -5.46 -6.11 -6.69
C CYS A 200 -4.02 -5.60 -6.59
N THR A 201 -3.34 -5.50 -7.73
CA THR A 201 -1.97 -4.97 -7.80
C THR A 201 -1.92 -3.49 -7.42
N ALA A 202 -2.87 -2.67 -7.90
CA ALA A 202 -2.96 -1.25 -7.58
C ALA A 202 -3.11 -1.01 -6.08
N ILE A 203 -3.91 -1.82 -5.38
CA ILE A 203 -4.07 -1.72 -3.94
C ILE A 203 -2.79 -2.12 -3.22
N TYR A 204 -2.14 -3.19 -3.64
CA TYR A 204 -0.84 -3.57 -3.09
C TYR A 204 0.14 -2.39 -3.19
N VAL A 205 0.30 -1.81 -4.39
CA VAL A 205 1.19 -0.66 -4.62
C VAL A 205 0.76 0.55 -3.79
N PHE A 206 -0.54 0.81 -3.68
CA PHE A 206 -1.07 1.89 -2.85
C PHE A 206 -0.66 1.72 -1.40
N VAL A 207 -0.92 0.56 -0.79
CA VAL A 207 -0.62 0.31 0.63
C VAL A 207 0.87 0.45 0.91
N GLN A 208 1.72 -0.12 0.05
CA GLN A 208 3.17 -0.03 0.20
C GLN A 208 3.69 1.41 0.08
N THR A 209 3.17 2.17 -0.88
CA THR A 209 3.56 3.57 -1.08
C THR A 209 3.01 4.49 0.01
N TRP A 210 1.77 4.23 0.46
CA TRP A 210 1.07 5.02 1.45
C TRP A 210 1.77 5.05 2.80
N GLN A 211 2.30 3.91 3.21
CA GLN A 211 2.99 3.76 4.49
C GLN A 211 4.50 4.01 4.41
N GLU A 212 5.02 4.32 3.20
CA GLU A 212 6.46 4.45 3.03
C GLU A 212 7.00 5.69 3.76
N PHE A 213 8.04 5.48 4.55
CA PHE A 213 8.66 6.47 5.40
C PHE A 213 10.15 6.65 5.10
N MET A 214 10.88 5.54 4.87
CA MET A 214 12.35 5.55 4.88
C MET A 214 12.94 6.36 3.72
N PHE A 215 12.40 6.22 2.52
CA PHE A 215 12.85 7.03 1.39
C PHE A 215 12.30 8.46 1.48
N ALA A 216 11.04 8.62 1.92
CA ALA A 216 10.43 9.94 2.06
C ALA A 216 11.22 10.84 3.00
N VAL A 217 11.61 10.36 4.19
CA VAL A 217 12.34 11.17 5.19
C VAL A 217 13.75 11.56 4.73
N ASN A 218 14.35 10.76 3.83
CA ASN A 218 15.70 11.03 3.33
C ASN A 218 15.72 11.84 2.02
N LEU A 219 14.68 11.71 1.18
CA LEU A 219 14.60 12.43 -0.10
C LEU A 219 13.94 13.80 0.03
N ILE A 220 13.07 13.99 1.02
CA ILE A 220 12.34 15.23 1.26
C ILE A 220 12.77 15.82 2.60
N THR A 221 13.37 17.00 2.56
CA THR A 221 13.79 17.77 3.74
C THR A 221 12.94 19.02 3.95
N LEU A 222 12.13 19.41 2.96
CA LEU A 222 11.26 20.58 3.00
C LEU A 222 9.92 20.21 3.67
N PRO A 223 9.57 20.82 4.84
CA PRO A 223 8.35 20.46 5.58
C PRO A 223 7.07 20.54 4.76
N GLU A 224 6.96 21.53 3.86
CA GLU A 224 5.78 21.69 3.00
C GLU A 224 5.56 20.55 2.00
N LYS A 225 6.56 19.67 1.82
CA LYS A 225 6.49 18.51 0.93
C LYS A 225 6.47 17.17 1.67
N TYR A 226 6.44 17.18 2.99
CA TYR A 226 6.40 15.95 3.77
C TYR A 226 5.17 15.12 3.39
N THR A 227 5.37 13.81 3.29
CA THR A 227 4.28 12.82 3.27
C THR A 227 3.75 12.62 4.70
N LEU A 228 2.56 12.06 4.81
CA LEU A 228 1.90 11.90 6.10
C LEU A 228 2.72 11.06 7.11
N PRO A 229 3.36 9.92 6.71
CA PRO A 229 4.27 9.20 7.61
C PRO A 229 5.47 10.04 8.10
N VAL A 230 6.05 10.88 7.23
CA VAL A 230 7.15 11.78 7.63
C VAL A 230 6.63 12.88 8.55
N GLY A 231 5.45 13.42 8.29
CA GLY A 231 4.79 14.42 9.11
C GLY A 231 4.56 13.99 10.56
N LEU A 232 4.47 12.68 10.84
CA LEU A 232 4.37 12.17 12.22
C LEU A 232 5.57 12.57 13.11
N GLN A 233 6.73 12.82 12.52
CA GLN A 233 7.91 13.30 13.28
C GLN A 233 7.70 14.69 13.88
N SER A 234 6.81 15.50 13.30
CA SER A 234 6.53 16.86 13.80
C SER A 234 5.90 16.85 15.19
N PHE A 235 5.26 15.75 15.61
CA PHE A 235 4.67 15.59 16.93
C PHE A 235 5.69 15.30 18.02
N VAL A 236 6.93 14.94 17.66
CA VAL A 236 8.02 14.65 18.59
C VAL A 236 8.83 15.93 18.84
N GLY A 237 8.50 16.65 19.89
CA GLY A 237 9.23 17.85 20.27
C GLY A 237 10.41 17.56 21.19
N MET A 238 11.33 18.54 21.31
CA MET A 238 12.53 18.40 22.17
C MET A 238 12.20 18.22 23.66
N ARG A 239 11.06 18.76 24.13
CA ARG A 239 10.67 18.72 25.55
C ARG A 239 9.51 17.77 25.83
N SER A 240 8.65 17.56 24.88
CA SER A 240 7.47 16.68 25.02
C SER A 240 6.98 16.22 23.65
N THR A 241 6.37 15.04 23.62
CA THR A 241 5.67 14.50 22.45
C THR A 241 4.18 14.78 22.58
N ASP A 242 3.56 15.27 21.52
CA ASP A 242 2.09 15.37 21.46
C ASP A 242 1.51 14.00 21.01
N TRP A 243 1.32 13.14 22.02
CA TRP A 243 0.76 11.80 21.78
C TRP A 243 -0.67 11.85 21.26
N GLY A 244 -1.48 12.82 21.69
CA GLY A 244 -2.87 12.96 21.26
C GLY A 244 -2.98 13.27 19.77
N GLY A 245 -2.26 14.30 19.32
CA GLY A 245 -2.19 14.67 17.91
C GLY A 245 -1.58 13.57 17.03
N MET A 246 -0.53 12.88 17.56
CA MET A 246 0.08 11.74 16.87
C MET A 246 -0.93 10.59 16.70
N MET A 247 -1.69 10.20 17.74
CA MET A 247 -2.72 9.15 17.65
C MET A 247 -3.87 9.53 16.71
N ALA A 248 -4.29 10.80 16.72
CA ALA A 248 -5.28 11.31 15.77
C ALA A 248 -4.77 11.19 14.32
N THR A 249 -3.52 11.57 14.07
CA THR A 249 -2.90 11.45 12.74
C THR A 249 -2.73 9.99 12.31
N CYS A 250 -2.29 9.10 13.21
CA CYS A 250 -2.23 7.64 12.93
C CYS A 250 -3.60 7.07 12.57
N THR A 251 -4.66 7.51 13.26
CA THR A 251 -6.04 7.11 12.93
C THR A 251 -6.41 7.57 11.52
N MET A 252 -6.06 8.80 11.12
CA MET A 252 -6.30 9.30 9.77
C MET A 252 -5.50 8.54 8.70
N ILE A 253 -4.25 8.14 9.00
CA ILE A 253 -3.44 7.30 8.10
C ILE A 253 -4.12 5.95 7.83
N ALA A 254 -4.79 5.37 8.82
CA ALA A 254 -5.44 4.07 8.67
C ALA A 254 -6.69 4.12 7.77
N ILE A 255 -7.40 5.25 7.71
CA ILE A 255 -8.69 5.36 7.00
C ILE A 255 -8.61 4.99 5.51
N PRO A 256 -7.70 5.56 4.68
CA PRO A 256 -7.64 5.21 3.27
C PRO A 256 -7.33 3.73 3.02
N ALA A 257 -6.44 3.14 3.82
CA ALA A 257 -6.11 1.72 3.72
C ALA A 257 -7.31 0.83 4.06
N ILE A 258 -8.08 1.17 5.10
CA ILE A 258 -9.30 0.45 5.49
C ILE A 258 -10.35 0.56 4.40
N ILE A 259 -10.58 1.76 3.85
CA ILE A 259 -11.55 1.98 2.77
C ILE A 259 -11.19 1.11 1.56
N LEU A 260 -9.94 1.17 1.10
CA LEU A 260 -9.49 0.36 -0.04
C LEU A 260 -9.63 -1.13 0.21
N PHE A 261 -9.25 -1.61 1.39
CA PHE A 261 -9.39 -3.01 1.73
C PHE A 261 -10.85 -3.48 1.73
N THR A 262 -11.76 -2.68 2.30
CA THR A 262 -13.20 -3.02 2.32
C THR A 262 -13.82 -3.03 0.93
N MET A 263 -13.35 -2.19 0.00
CA MET A 263 -13.82 -2.16 -1.38
C MET A 263 -13.41 -3.42 -2.17
N VAL A 264 -12.29 -4.05 -1.82
CA VAL A 264 -11.66 -5.09 -2.64
C VAL A 264 -11.68 -6.48 -2.00
N GLN A 265 -12.03 -6.59 -0.71
CA GLN A 265 -12.10 -7.89 -0.02
C GLN A 265 -12.90 -8.96 -0.78
N ASN A 266 -13.97 -8.56 -1.48
CA ASN A 266 -14.79 -9.48 -2.27
C ASN A 266 -14.03 -10.08 -3.46
N TYR A 267 -13.14 -9.29 -4.12
CA TYR A 267 -12.31 -9.81 -5.22
C TYR A 267 -11.26 -10.83 -4.74
N PHE A 268 -10.77 -10.70 -3.50
CA PHE A 268 -9.87 -11.68 -2.90
C PHE A 268 -10.60 -12.98 -2.52
N VAL A 269 -11.80 -12.89 -1.96
CA VAL A 269 -12.58 -14.05 -1.52
C VAL A 269 -13.02 -14.91 -2.71
N ASP A 270 -13.49 -14.29 -3.80
CA ASP A 270 -13.96 -15.00 -4.97
C ASP A 270 -12.82 -15.76 -5.69
N ASN A 271 -11.62 -15.18 -5.76
CA ASN A 271 -10.45 -15.83 -6.35
C ASN A 271 -9.90 -16.99 -5.49
N LEU A 272 -9.95 -16.87 -4.14
CA LEU A 272 -9.55 -17.97 -3.24
C LEU A 272 -10.58 -19.12 -3.26
N ALA A 273 -11.86 -18.81 -3.37
CA ALA A 273 -12.91 -19.82 -3.46
C ALA A 273 -12.88 -20.59 -4.80
N GLY A 274 -12.41 -19.96 -5.88
CA GLY A 274 -12.23 -20.60 -7.20
C GLY A 274 -11.07 -21.61 -7.22
N SER A 275 -9.99 -21.34 -6.47
CA SER A 275 -8.81 -22.24 -6.43
C SER A 275 -8.95 -23.47 -5.52
N VAL A 276 -10.02 -23.58 -4.74
CA VAL A 276 -10.29 -24.71 -3.83
C VAL A 276 -11.27 -25.73 -4.44
N LYS A 277 -11.71 -25.54 -5.68
CA LYS A 277 -12.66 -26.43 -6.37
C LYS A 277 -12.00 -27.40 -7.38
N GLU A 278 -10.67 -27.55 -7.35
CA GLU A 278 -9.97 -28.65 -8.03
C GLU A 278 -9.48 -29.72 -7.04
#